data_a87a51e0af399fcd2cb72ca71c6b189b
#
_entry.id   a87a51e0af399fcd2cb72ca71c6b189b
#
_cell.length_a   1.000
_cell.length_b   1.000
_cell.length_c   1.000
_cell.angle_alpha   90.00
_cell.angle_beta   90.00
_cell.angle_gamma   90.00
#
_symmetry.space_group_name_H-M   'P 1'
#
loop_
_entity.id
_entity.type
_entity.pdbx_description
1 polymer ?
#
loop_
_entity_poly.entity_id
_entity_poly.type
_entity_poly.pdbx_seq_one_letter_code
_entity_poly.pdbx_strand_id
1 'polypeptide(L)'
;SFPLSMYLRLGDFFYFYLGDYILTASMAFAAISVPIFLYSRMYRGIWAYASIEDLAAITKGVTLSILIFLPALFLFTRLEQLPRSLPLIQWFILMALLGGPRFLYRVLKDRRLENILKRSNHQRVPVMLIGAGDAAELFIRQHNRDRNAPYSVVAILDDKGGRVGRSIHGVPIVAGLEELSDTLASGRHGQMQKLILTHNDMEGAEVRRIFDLAEAHGCTLSRLPRVTQLQTGLKEKIEAQPIAVEDLLGRPQTKLDREAMGVLIAGQNVLVTGAGGSIGSELVRQIAGFAPASITLLDSSEFGLYEIDRELEQANPKLTRYAVLGDVRDRTRLYQLVKSHAPSLVFHAAALKHVPMVEQNPLEGILTNVIGSRNVADACLAHKVQTMVLISTDKAVNPPNIMGATKRFAESYCQALDIKAQKENGTRFVTVRFGNVLGSTGSVVPLFQKQLASGGPLTVTHPEVTRYFMTTREAVELVLQASAAGRSNNEDVGRINVLEMGEPVRIFELA
;
A
#
# COMPACT_ATOMS: atom_id res chain seq x y z
N SER A 1 22.53 5.83 -47.20
CA SER A 1 23.10 6.96 -46.41
C SER A 1 24.33 7.55 -47.09
N PHE A 2 25.31 6.73 -47.52
CA PHE A 2 26.57 7.24 -48.10
C PHE A 2 26.35 8.14 -49.34
N PRO A 3 25.57 7.77 -50.36
CA PRO A 3 25.33 8.65 -51.51
C PRO A 3 24.64 9.98 -51.12
N LEU A 4 23.70 9.92 -50.15
CA LEU A 4 23.01 11.11 -49.67
C LEU A 4 23.98 12.07 -48.93
N SER A 5 24.91 11.53 -48.17
CA SER A 5 25.95 12.31 -47.48
C SER A 5 26.88 13.00 -48.48
N MET A 6 27.26 12.28 -49.55
CA MET A 6 28.06 12.83 -50.64
C MET A 6 27.30 13.94 -51.39
N TYR A 7 26.05 13.72 -51.72
CA TYR A 7 25.21 14.73 -52.39
C TYR A 7 25.08 16.00 -51.57
N LEU A 8 24.75 15.87 -50.28
CA LEU A 8 24.63 17.04 -49.40
C LEU A 8 25.95 17.81 -49.22
N ARG A 9 27.10 17.15 -49.39
CA ARG A 9 28.40 17.81 -49.29
C ARG A 9 28.86 18.45 -50.60
N LEU A 10 28.60 17.82 -51.74
CA LEU A 10 29.16 18.20 -53.06
C LEU A 10 28.18 19.00 -53.90
N GLY A 11 26.87 18.95 -53.59
CA GLY A 11 25.82 19.57 -54.40
C GLY A 11 25.87 19.05 -55.85
N ASP A 12 25.85 19.95 -56.82
CA ASP A 12 25.87 19.60 -58.24
C ASP A 12 27.14 18.87 -58.69
N PHE A 13 28.25 19.05 -57.99
CA PHE A 13 29.48 18.30 -58.26
C PHE A 13 29.36 16.80 -57.94
N PHE A 14 28.33 16.35 -57.22
CA PHE A 14 28.04 14.95 -56.95
C PHE A 14 27.96 14.11 -58.24
N TYR A 15 27.41 14.65 -59.29
CA TYR A 15 27.25 13.95 -60.57
C TYR A 15 28.58 13.62 -61.29
N PHE A 16 29.66 14.34 -61.00
CA PHE A 16 31.01 14.01 -61.48
C PHE A 16 31.61 12.79 -60.79
N TYR A 17 31.15 12.48 -59.59
CA TYR A 17 31.57 11.32 -58.81
C TYR A 17 30.60 10.13 -58.93
N LEU A 18 29.54 10.27 -59.77
CA LEU A 18 28.50 9.29 -59.96
C LEU A 18 29.03 8.14 -60.84
N GLY A 19 30.05 7.43 -60.40
CA GLY A 19 30.64 6.28 -61.04
C GLY A 19 30.86 5.15 -60.07
N ASP A 20 31.71 4.22 -60.45
CA ASP A 20 32.01 3.01 -59.70
C ASP A 20 32.47 3.28 -58.24
N TYR A 21 33.04 4.47 -58.01
CA TYR A 21 33.50 4.83 -56.64
C TYR A 21 32.35 4.96 -55.64
N ILE A 22 31.26 5.68 -55.95
CA ILE A 22 30.15 5.84 -55.02
C ILE A 22 29.42 4.51 -54.79
N LEU A 23 29.30 3.70 -55.84
CA LEU A 23 28.67 2.39 -55.73
C LEU A 23 29.51 1.45 -54.87
N THR A 24 30.79 1.32 -55.14
CA THR A 24 31.72 0.45 -54.41
C THR A 24 31.89 0.90 -52.96
N ALA A 25 32.04 2.20 -52.67
CA ALA A 25 32.11 2.71 -51.31
C ALA A 25 30.80 2.51 -50.55
N SER A 26 29.64 2.64 -51.23
CA SER A 26 28.33 2.38 -50.64
C SER A 26 28.14 0.89 -50.26
N MET A 27 28.56 -0.02 -51.14
CA MET A 27 28.52 -1.44 -50.89
C MET A 27 29.48 -1.84 -49.76
N ALA A 28 30.68 -1.31 -49.74
CA ALA A 28 31.64 -1.52 -48.67
C ALA A 28 31.09 -1.00 -47.32
N PHE A 29 30.47 0.18 -47.32
CA PHE A 29 29.84 0.72 -46.11
C PHE A 29 28.70 -0.18 -45.60
N ALA A 30 27.86 -0.68 -46.52
CA ALA A 30 26.75 -1.58 -46.18
C ALA A 30 27.28 -2.92 -45.61
N ALA A 31 28.31 -3.48 -46.27
CA ALA A 31 28.93 -4.73 -45.83
C ALA A 31 29.53 -4.64 -44.39
N ILE A 32 30.05 -3.49 -44.01
CA ILE A 32 30.56 -3.22 -42.68
C ILE A 32 29.44 -2.93 -41.67
N SER A 33 28.48 -2.09 -42.08
CA SER A 33 27.44 -1.60 -41.16
C SER A 33 26.41 -2.65 -40.79
N VAL A 34 26.00 -3.52 -41.73
CA VAL A 34 24.95 -4.54 -41.46
C VAL A 34 25.33 -5.50 -40.36
N PRO A 35 26.54 -6.14 -40.35
CA PRO A 35 26.95 -6.98 -39.24
C PRO A 35 27.00 -6.26 -37.90
N ILE A 36 27.49 -5.00 -37.88
CA ILE A 36 27.56 -4.19 -36.68
C ILE A 36 26.16 -3.90 -36.10
N PHE A 37 25.20 -3.56 -36.98
CA PHE A 37 23.82 -3.30 -36.56
C PHE A 37 23.12 -4.56 -36.07
N LEU A 38 23.39 -5.72 -36.65
CA LEU A 38 22.88 -7.01 -36.18
C LEU A 38 23.48 -7.38 -34.82
N TYR A 39 24.80 -7.21 -34.64
CA TYR A 39 25.50 -7.47 -33.41
C TYR A 39 25.01 -6.53 -32.29
N SER A 40 24.80 -5.24 -32.60
CA SER A 40 24.29 -4.24 -31.68
C SER A 40 22.80 -4.41 -31.34
N ARG A 41 22.16 -5.49 -31.81
CA ARG A 41 20.74 -5.83 -31.56
C ARG A 41 19.74 -4.72 -31.91
N MET A 42 20.11 -3.80 -32.82
CA MET A 42 19.31 -2.62 -33.17
C MET A 42 17.93 -2.96 -33.74
N TYR A 43 17.73 -4.17 -34.29
CA TYR A 43 16.47 -4.62 -34.88
C TYR A 43 15.59 -5.44 -33.95
N ARG A 44 15.99 -5.69 -32.69
CA ARG A 44 15.21 -6.47 -31.72
C ARG A 44 14.23 -5.63 -30.90
N GLY A 45 14.38 -4.29 -30.89
CA GLY A 45 13.48 -3.39 -30.16
C GLY A 45 12.11 -3.28 -30.84
N ILE A 46 11.03 -3.33 -30.04
CA ILE A 46 9.68 -3.01 -30.51
C ILE A 46 9.62 -1.50 -30.69
N TRP A 47 9.38 -1.01 -31.92
CA TRP A 47 9.37 0.42 -32.29
C TRP A 47 8.42 1.28 -31.44
N ALA A 48 7.43 0.63 -30.82
CA ALA A 48 6.45 1.27 -29.94
C ALA A 48 7.00 1.76 -28.58
N TYR A 49 8.19 1.28 -28.18
CA TYR A 49 8.80 1.53 -26.86
C TYR A 49 10.24 2.03 -26.97
N ALA A 50 10.53 2.85 -28.02
CA ALA A 50 11.87 3.41 -28.17
C ALA A 50 12.35 4.08 -26.87
N SER A 51 13.41 3.51 -26.26
CA SER A 51 13.98 3.92 -24.97
C SER A 51 15.28 4.74 -25.19
N ILE A 52 15.78 5.34 -24.12
CA ILE A 52 17.12 5.98 -24.13
C ILE A 52 18.20 4.93 -24.44
N GLU A 53 18.00 3.68 -24.06
CA GLU A 53 18.89 2.57 -24.35
C GLU A 53 18.94 2.25 -25.85
N ASP A 54 17.82 2.37 -26.58
CA ASP A 54 17.76 2.19 -28.02
C ASP A 54 18.52 3.31 -28.74
N LEU A 55 18.38 4.55 -28.27
CA LEU A 55 19.13 5.68 -28.82
C LEU A 55 20.65 5.50 -28.60
N ALA A 56 21.04 5.04 -27.42
CA ALA A 56 22.45 4.73 -27.11
C ALA A 56 22.98 3.58 -28.00
N ALA A 57 22.17 2.55 -28.26
CA ALA A 57 22.54 1.45 -29.15
C ALA A 57 22.72 1.93 -30.61
N ILE A 58 21.82 2.79 -31.11
CA ILE A 58 21.94 3.41 -32.44
C ILE A 58 23.21 4.24 -32.51
N THR A 59 23.45 5.10 -31.53
CA THR A 59 24.63 5.97 -31.48
C THR A 59 25.92 5.15 -31.51
N LYS A 60 26.01 4.09 -30.66
CA LYS A 60 27.18 3.19 -30.66
C LYS A 60 27.37 2.48 -31.99
N GLY A 61 26.29 1.92 -32.55
CA GLY A 61 26.33 1.19 -33.82
C GLY A 61 26.76 2.08 -35.00
N VAL A 62 26.19 3.28 -35.09
CA VAL A 62 26.53 4.26 -36.14
C VAL A 62 27.99 4.73 -36.03
N THR A 63 28.40 5.07 -34.79
CA THR A 63 29.79 5.53 -34.56
C THR A 63 30.79 4.43 -34.88
N LEU A 64 30.54 3.18 -34.42
CA LEU A 64 31.43 2.06 -34.70
C LEU A 64 31.51 1.75 -36.20
N SER A 65 30.37 1.81 -36.91
CA SER A 65 30.35 1.60 -38.39
C SER A 65 31.22 2.60 -39.12
N ILE A 66 31.18 3.87 -38.77
CA ILE A 66 32.00 4.90 -39.40
C ILE A 66 33.46 4.74 -39.03
N LEU A 67 33.77 4.43 -37.75
CA LEU A 67 35.14 4.23 -37.28
C LEU A 67 35.84 3.03 -37.95
N ILE A 68 35.10 1.97 -38.30
CA ILE A 68 35.65 0.82 -39.02
C ILE A 68 35.72 1.10 -40.52
N PHE A 69 34.70 1.79 -41.06
CA PHE A 69 34.66 2.11 -42.50
C PHE A 69 35.81 3.02 -42.96
N LEU A 70 36.17 4.05 -42.17
CA LEU A 70 37.22 4.99 -42.54
C LEU A 70 38.60 4.35 -42.74
N PRO A 71 39.13 3.55 -41.80
CA PRO A 71 40.40 2.82 -42.01
C PRO A 71 40.30 1.82 -43.16
N ALA A 72 39.17 1.11 -43.29
CA ALA A 72 38.98 0.18 -44.42
C ALA A 72 39.07 0.89 -45.75
N LEU A 73 38.36 2.02 -45.91
CA LEU A 73 38.39 2.80 -47.13
C LEU A 73 39.77 3.42 -47.37
N PHE A 74 40.50 3.83 -46.30
CA PHE A 74 41.87 4.37 -46.41
C PHE A 74 42.82 3.32 -47.02
N LEU A 75 42.73 2.08 -46.65
CA LEU A 75 43.58 0.99 -47.16
C LEU A 75 43.39 0.76 -48.66
N PHE A 76 42.18 0.98 -49.19
CA PHE A 76 41.88 0.75 -50.59
C PHE A 76 42.03 1.98 -51.48
N THR A 77 41.73 3.21 -50.97
CA THR A 77 41.58 4.42 -51.81
C THR A 77 42.42 5.60 -51.33
N ARG A 78 43.23 5.48 -50.29
CA ARG A 78 43.99 6.56 -49.62
C ARG A 78 43.15 7.79 -49.26
N LEU A 79 41.81 7.67 -49.32
CA LEU A 79 40.82 8.74 -49.07
C LEU A 79 40.95 9.96 -50.00
N GLU A 80 41.61 9.86 -51.13
CA GLU A 80 41.88 11.02 -52.03
C GLU A 80 40.61 11.65 -52.56
N GLN A 81 39.52 10.87 -52.72
CA GLN A 81 38.23 11.33 -53.21
C GLN A 81 37.19 11.60 -52.14
N LEU A 82 37.56 11.50 -50.85
CA LEU A 82 36.63 11.61 -49.74
C LEU A 82 36.73 13.01 -49.08
N PRO A 83 35.67 13.83 -49.11
CA PRO A 83 35.64 15.10 -48.41
C PRO A 83 35.81 14.91 -46.87
N ARG A 84 36.68 15.70 -46.24
CA ARG A 84 37.00 15.57 -44.79
C ARG A 84 35.79 15.70 -43.89
N SER A 85 34.77 16.44 -44.28
CA SER A 85 33.53 16.61 -43.51
C SER A 85 32.50 15.47 -43.69
N LEU A 86 32.73 14.57 -44.65
CA LEU A 86 31.75 13.51 -44.97
C LEU A 86 31.44 12.57 -43.79
N PRO A 87 32.41 12.12 -42.98
CA PRO A 87 32.13 11.25 -41.87
C PRO A 87 31.15 11.86 -40.85
N LEU A 88 31.27 13.16 -40.57
CA LEU A 88 30.37 13.89 -39.69
C LEU A 88 28.95 13.99 -40.33
N ILE A 89 28.85 14.38 -41.57
CA ILE A 89 27.56 14.47 -42.29
C ILE A 89 26.89 13.10 -42.31
N GLN A 90 27.64 12.04 -42.59
CA GLN A 90 27.11 10.67 -42.62
C GLN A 90 26.64 10.21 -41.28
N TRP A 91 27.33 10.59 -40.19
CA TRP A 91 26.91 10.27 -38.81
C TRP A 91 25.55 10.89 -38.52
N PHE A 92 25.34 12.18 -38.82
CA PHE A 92 24.05 12.85 -38.61
C PHE A 92 22.95 12.26 -39.48
N ILE A 93 23.23 11.96 -40.73
CA ILE A 93 22.25 11.36 -41.67
C ILE A 93 21.83 9.97 -41.19
N LEU A 94 22.78 9.12 -40.74
CA LEU A 94 22.47 7.80 -40.22
C LEU A 94 21.66 7.87 -38.94
N MET A 95 22.03 8.77 -38.04
CA MET A 95 21.26 9.02 -36.83
C MET A 95 19.82 9.46 -37.16
N ALA A 96 19.64 10.35 -38.12
CA ALA A 96 18.33 10.81 -38.57
C ALA A 96 17.52 9.69 -39.25
N LEU A 97 18.14 8.88 -40.12
CA LEU A 97 17.46 7.79 -40.81
C LEU A 97 17.09 6.61 -39.90
N LEU A 98 17.91 6.28 -38.93
CA LEU A 98 17.67 5.16 -38.02
C LEU A 98 16.87 5.54 -36.76
N GLY A 99 17.11 6.72 -36.23
CA GLY A 99 16.43 7.24 -35.04
C GLY A 99 15.15 8.01 -35.36
N GLY A 100 15.15 8.79 -36.47
CA GLY A 100 14.04 9.66 -36.86
C GLY A 100 12.69 8.95 -36.98
N PRO A 101 12.57 7.88 -37.80
CA PRO A 101 11.31 7.13 -37.92
C PRO A 101 10.82 6.55 -36.59
N ARG A 102 11.72 6.09 -35.74
CA ARG A 102 11.37 5.56 -34.40
C ARG A 102 10.86 6.67 -33.50
N PHE A 103 11.53 7.80 -33.47
CA PHE A 103 11.12 8.97 -32.70
C PHE A 103 9.81 9.56 -33.25
N LEU A 104 9.67 9.67 -34.55
CA LEU A 104 8.45 10.15 -35.20
C LEU A 104 7.26 9.24 -34.94
N TYR A 105 7.46 7.91 -35.04
CA TYR A 105 6.43 6.92 -34.69
C TYR A 105 6.01 7.02 -33.21
N ARG A 106 6.98 7.24 -32.32
CA ARG A 106 6.69 7.46 -30.88
C ARG A 106 5.89 8.74 -30.66
N VAL A 107 6.30 9.85 -31.29
CA VAL A 107 5.59 11.15 -31.18
C VAL A 107 4.19 11.07 -31.78
N LEU A 108 4.01 10.38 -32.92
CA LEU A 108 2.70 10.17 -33.52
C LEU A 108 1.82 9.22 -32.69
N LYS A 109 2.41 8.22 -32.05
CA LYS A 109 1.71 7.26 -31.21
C LYS A 109 1.48 7.80 -29.79
N ASP A 110 2.39 8.60 -29.24
CA ASP A 110 2.19 9.37 -28.00
C ASP A 110 1.25 10.53 -28.34
N ARG A 111 -0.02 10.27 -28.20
CA ARG A 111 -1.26 10.96 -28.51
C ARG A 111 -1.37 12.43 -28.10
N ARG A 112 -0.30 13.17 -27.98
CA ARG A 112 -0.39 14.62 -27.75
C ARG A 112 -1.08 15.36 -28.88
N LEU A 113 -0.99 14.85 -30.12
CA LEU A 113 -1.68 15.42 -31.28
C LEU A 113 -3.16 14.96 -31.40
N GLU A 114 -3.51 13.72 -30.99
CA GLU A 114 -4.91 13.28 -30.97
C GLU A 114 -5.75 13.96 -29.88
N ASN A 115 -5.16 14.37 -28.77
CA ASN A 115 -5.85 15.12 -27.71
C ASN A 115 -6.21 16.56 -28.11
N ILE A 116 -5.55 17.12 -29.10
CA ILE A 116 -5.86 18.44 -29.66
C ILE A 116 -6.99 18.34 -30.69
N LEU A 117 -7.14 17.20 -31.37
CA LEU A 117 -8.06 17.04 -32.51
C LEU A 117 -9.32 16.23 -32.22
N LYS A 118 -9.39 15.48 -31.10
CA LYS A 118 -10.59 14.74 -30.71
C LYS A 118 -11.00 15.08 -29.27
N ARG A 119 -11.90 16.04 -29.11
CA ARG A 119 -12.79 16.15 -27.94
C ARG A 119 -13.57 14.83 -27.82
N SER A 120 -13.05 13.86 -27.05
CA SER A 120 -13.83 12.70 -26.65
C SER A 120 -14.83 13.13 -25.58
N ASN A 121 -16.09 12.93 -25.84
CA ASN A 121 -17.27 13.38 -25.11
C ASN A 121 -17.53 12.58 -23.81
N HIS A 122 -16.48 12.16 -23.09
CA HIS A 122 -16.63 11.63 -21.74
C HIS A 122 -16.21 12.73 -20.79
N GLN A 123 -17.15 13.25 -20.01
CA GLN A 123 -16.90 14.22 -18.95
C GLN A 123 -16.05 13.54 -17.86
N ARG A 124 -14.72 13.73 -17.92
CA ARG A 124 -13.84 13.33 -16.84
C ARG A 124 -13.95 14.31 -15.69
N VAL A 125 -14.03 13.78 -14.47
CA VAL A 125 -14.07 14.62 -13.26
C VAL A 125 -12.74 15.34 -13.10
N PRO A 126 -12.71 16.70 -13.07
CA PRO A 126 -11.49 17.46 -12.82
C PRO A 126 -11.06 17.28 -11.36
N VAL A 127 -9.80 16.87 -11.16
CA VAL A 127 -9.24 16.62 -9.84
C VAL A 127 -7.91 17.35 -9.64
N MET A 128 -7.64 17.74 -8.40
CA MET A 128 -6.36 18.28 -7.97
C MET A 128 -5.67 17.28 -7.04
N LEU A 129 -4.38 17.03 -7.26
CA LEU A 129 -3.58 16.19 -6.39
C LEU A 129 -2.92 17.03 -5.30
N ILE A 130 -2.87 16.48 -4.09
CA ILE A 130 -2.15 17.04 -2.95
C ILE A 130 -0.95 16.14 -2.67
N GLY A 131 0.25 16.68 -2.89
CA GLY A 131 1.53 15.99 -2.85
C GLY A 131 2.10 15.69 -4.24
N ALA A 132 3.35 16.14 -4.48
CA ALA A 132 4.04 16.06 -5.77
C ALA A 132 5.07 14.92 -5.79
N GLY A 133 4.77 13.77 -5.17
CA GLY A 133 5.63 12.59 -5.06
C GLY A 133 5.39 11.51 -6.12
N ASP A 134 6.03 10.34 -5.91
CA ASP A 134 5.99 9.19 -6.84
C ASP A 134 4.57 8.64 -7.04
N ALA A 135 3.73 8.68 -6.00
CA ALA A 135 2.33 8.25 -6.09
C ALA A 135 1.51 9.16 -7.03
N ALA A 136 1.78 10.47 -7.01
CA ALA A 136 1.17 11.43 -7.94
C ALA A 136 1.61 11.13 -9.38
N GLU A 137 2.90 10.90 -9.60
CA GLU A 137 3.44 10.53 -10.91
C GLU A 137 2.77 9.27 -11.46
N LEU A 138 2.71 8.22 -10.64
CA LEU A 138 2.12 6.94 -11.03
C LEU A 138 0.65 7.08 -11.39
N PHE A 139 -0.12 7.81 -10.57
CA PHE A 139 -1.54 8.09 -10.80
C PHE A 139 -1.77 8.86 -12.11
N ILE A 140 -1.02 9.94 -12.34
CA ILE A 140 -1.11 10.74 -13.57
C ILE A 140 -0.76 9.88 -14.80
N ARG A 141 0.31 9.09 -14.72
CA ARG A 141 0.74 8.22 -15.82
C ARG A 141 -0.29 7.15 -16.16
N GLN A 142 -0.93 6.56 -15.15
CA GLN A 142 -2.00 5.57 -15.34
C GLN A 142 -3.24 6.20 -15.99
N HIS A 143 -3.72 7.33 -15.47
CA HIS A 143 -4.91 8.02 -15.98
C HIS A 143 -4.72 8.63 -17.36
N ASN A 144 -3.49 9.06 -17.69
CA ASN A 144 -3.17 9.55 -19.04
C ASN A 144 -3.12 8.42 -20.09
N ARG A 145 -2.90 7.16 -19.67
CA ARG A 145 -2.88 5.99 -20.56
C ARG A 145 -4.25 5.34 -20.75
N ASP A 146 -5.14 5.44 -19.76
CA ASP A 146 -6.47 4.85 -19.81
C ASP A 146 -7.47 5.81 -20.47
N ARG A 147 -8.05 5.39 -21.61
CA ARG A 147 -9.10 6.16 -22.31
C ARG A 147 -10.37 6.32 -21.49
N ASN A 148 -10.68 5.36 -20.63
CA ASN A 148 -11.88 5.33 -19.79
C ASN A 148 -11.59 5.82 -18.35
N ALA A 149 -10.44 6.49 -18.12
CA ALA A 149 -10.12 7.02 -16.82
C ALA A 149 -11.20 8.01 -16.34
N PRO A 150 -11.72 7.85 -15.12
CA PRO A 150 -12.80 8.69 -14.61
C PRO A 150 -12.32 10.10 -14.26
N TYR A 151 -11.01 10.29 -14.02
CA TYR A 151 -10.44 11.53 -13.54
C TYR A 151 -9.54 12.21 -14.57
N SER A 152 -9.53 13.55 -14.54
CA SER A 152 -8.59 14.40 -15.24
C SER A 152 -7.81 15.24 -14.23
N VAL A 153 -6.51 14.97 -14.07
CA VAL A 153 -5.67 15.75 -13.17
C VAL A 153 -5.35 17.09 -13.80
N VAL A 154 -5.79 18.17 -13.17
CA VAL A 154 -5.68 19.54 -13.70
C VAL A 154 -4.52 20.29 -13.05
N ALA A 155 -4.24 20.05 -11.75
CA ALA A 155 -3.21 20.73 -11.01
C ALA A 155 -2.68 19.83 -9.88
N ILE A 156 -1.51 20.18 -9.36
CA ILE A 156 -0.88 19.55 -8.20
C ILE A 156 -0.53 20.62 -7.19
N LEU A 157 -0.76 20.36 -5.90
CA LEU A 157 -0.21 21.13 -4.79
C LEU A 157 0.98 20.38 -4.20
N ASP A 158 2.06 21.09 -3.90
CA ASP A 158 3.24 20.51 -3.27
C ASP A 158 3.19 20.69 -1.75
N ASP A 159 3.12 19.60 -1.02
CA ASP A 159 3.11 19.60 0.45
C ASP A 159 4.38 20.19 1.07
N LYS A 160 5.53 20.12 0.35
CA LYS A 160 6.83 20.64 0.78
C LYS A 160 7.22 22.00 0.17
N GLY A 161 6.41 22.52 -0.74
CA GLY A 161 6.59 23.85 -1.36
C GLY A 161 7.80 23.99 -2.30
N GLY A 162 8.70 23.01 -2.36
CA GLY A 162 9.96 23.12 -3.10
C GLY A 162 9.87 22.89 -4.62
N ARG A 163 8.70 22.49 -5.13
CA ARG A 163 8.50 22.10 -6.55
C ARG A 163 7.51 22.99 -7.29
N VAL A 164 7.03 24.06 -6.67
CA VAL A 164 6.08 25.02 -7.27
C VAL A 164 6.67 25.59 -8.56
N GLY A 165 5.83 25.73 -9.59
CA GLY A 165 6.22 26.20 -10.93
C GLY A 165 6.81 25.12 -11.85
N ARG A 166 6.97 23.86 -11.36
CA ARG A 166 7.35 22.69 -12.18
C ARG A 166 6.11 21.94 -12.66
N SER A 167 6.33 20.87 -13.43
CA SER A 167 5.23 20.01 -13.91
C SER A 167 5.61 18.53 -13.84
N ILE A 168 4.62 17.66 -13.56
CA ILE A 168 4.73 16.20 -13.62
C ILE A 168 3.87 15.70 -14.78
N HIS A 169 4.47 15.07 -15.78
CA HIS A 169 3.78 14.59 -17.00
C HIS A 169 2.88 15.65 -17.66
N GLY A 170 3.28 16.93 -17.58
CA GLY A 170 2.55 18.05 -18.17
C GLY A 170 1.45 18.64 -17.28
N VAL A 171 1.24 18.10 -16.06
CA VAL A 171 0.35 18.68 -15.05
C VAL A 171 1.15 19.67 -14.19
N PRO A 172 0.74 20.95 -14.08
CA PRO A 172 1.50 21.95 -13.35
C PRO A 172 1.39 21.78 -11.83
N ILE A 173 2.47 22.06 -11.12
CA ILE A 173 2.50 22.24 -9.66
C ILE A 173 2.28 23.72 -9.41
N VAL A 174 1.09 24.05 -8.91
CA VAL A 174 0.59 25.44 -8.95
C VAL A 174 0.89 26.24 -7.70
N ALA A 175 0.94 25.55 -6.53
CA ALA A 175 1.09 26.21 -5.24
C ALA A 175 1.59 25.24 -4.17
N GLY A 176 1.94 25.75 -2.99
CA GLY A 176 2.11 25.00 -1.76
C GLY A 176 0.77 24.67 -1.09
N LEU A 177 0.79 23.77 -0.09
CA LEU A 177 -0.42 23.38 0.63
C LEU A 177 -1.06 24.53 1.41
N GLU A 178 -0.27 25.50 1.87
CA GLU A 178 -0.76 26.68 2.59
C GLU A 178 -1.68 27.56 1.71
N GLU A 179 -1.45 27.56 0.39
CA GLU A 179 -2.20 28.33 -0.59
C GLU A 179 -3.43 27.57 -1.16
N LEU A 180 -3.84 26.45 -0.55
CA LEU A 180 -4.95 25.61 -1.01
C LEU A 180 -6.24 26.42 -1.14
N SER A 181 -6.60 27.20 -0.11
CA SER A 181 -7.82 28.02 -0.08
C SER A 181 -7.85 29.03 -1.23
N ASP A 182 -6.74 29.77 -1.44
CA ASP A 182 -6.64 30.77 -2.48
C ASP A 182 -6.64 30.15 -3.88
N THR A 183 -6.03 28.98 -4.01
CA THR A 183 -6.00 28.20 -5.26
C THR A 183 -7.40 27.73 -5.66
N LEU A 184 -8.19 27.22 -4.70
CA LEU A 184 -9.58 26.81 -4.92
C LEU A 184 -10.49 28.01 -5.22
N ALA A 185 -10.34 29.09 -4.46
CA ALA A 185 -11.14 30.33 -4.64
C ALA A 185 -10.87 31.04 -5.98
N SER A 186 -9.63 30.95 -6.50
CA SER A 186 -9.25 31.64 -7.74
C SER A 186 -9.96 31.11 -8.99
N GLY A 187 -10.46 29.88 -8.99
CA GLY A 187 -11.11 29.23 -10.12
C GLY A 187 -10.25 29.10 -11.40
N ARG A 188 -8.96 29.49 -11.34
CA ARG A 188 -8.04 29.52 -12.51
C ARG A 188 -7.86 28.18 -13.18
N HIS A 189 -8.05 27.08 -12.46
CA HIS A 189 -7.88 25.72 -12.94
C HIS A 189 -9.20 25.00 -13.19
N GLY A 190 -10.32 25.75 -13.29
CA GLY A 190 -11.68 25.24 -13.45
C GLY A 190 -12.33 24.88 -12.11
N GLN A 191 -13.65 24.59 -12.16
CA GLN A 191 -14.35 24.08 -10.96
C GLN A 191 -13.82 22.70 -10.60
N MET A 192 -13.03 22.62 -9.52
CA MET A 192 -12.58 21.34 -8.97
C MET A 192 -13.74 20.63 -8.32
N GLN A 193 -13.87 19.34 -8.56
CA GLN A 193 -14.89 18.51 -7.91
C GLN A 193 -14.29 17.62 -6.83
N LYS A 194 -12.98 17.32 -6.94
CA LYS A 194 -12.35 16.38 -6.04
C LYS A 194 -10.88 16.75 -5.80
N LEU A 195 -10.46 16.65 -4.55
CA LEU A 195 -9.07 16.69 -4.12
C LEU A 195 -8.61 15.26 -3.81
N ILE A 196 -7.39 14.89 -4.17
CA ILE A 196 -6.85 13.55 -3.94
C ILE A 196 -5.51 13.66 -3.21
N LEU A 197 -5.45 13.14 -1.99
CA LEU A 197 -4.20 13.01 -1.23
C LEU A 197 -3.34 11.90 -1.84
N THR A 198 -2.10 12.22 -2.16
CA THR A 198 -1.13 11.26 -2.72
C THR A 198 -0.16 10.74 -1.66
N HIS A 199 0.00 11.45 -0.54
CA HIS A 199 0.81 11.04 0.61
C HIS A 199 -0.06 10.36 1.68
N ASN A 200 0.51 9.31 2.29
CA ASN A 200 -0.15 8.56 3.36
C ASN A 200 0.37 8.93 4.75
N ASP A 201 1.42 9.75 4.83
CA ASP A 201 2.12 10.08 6.08
C ASP A 201 1.76 11.49 6.58
N MET A 202 0.66 12.06 6.07
CA MET A 202 0.16 13.36 6.48
C MET A 202 -0.48 13.26 7.86
N GLU A 203 -0.21 14.21 8.75
CA GLU A 203 -0.83 14.26 10.07
C GLU A 203 -2.35 14.47 9.95
N GLY A 204 -3.14 13.81 10.78
CA GLY A 204 -4.60 13.90 10.66
C GLY A 204 -5.18 15.27 10.93
N ALA A 205 -4.51 16.10 11.74
CA ALA A 205 -4.89 17.50 11.89
C ALA A 205 -4.79 18.26 10.55
N GLU A 206 -3.79 17.95 9.75
CA GLU A 206 -3.60 18.55 8.43
C GLU A 206 -4.61 17.97 7.42
N VAL A 207 -4.87 16.66 7.47
CA VAL A 207 -5.92 16.02 6.65
C VAL A 207 -7.28 16.62 6.97
N ARG A 208 -7.60 16.84 8.26
CA ARG A 208 -8.84 17.50 8.69
C ARG A 208 -8.93 18.92 8.16
N ARG A 209 -7.87 19.72 8.29
CA ARG A 209 -7.82 21.08 7.72
C ARG A 209 -8.08 21.10 6.21
N ILE A 210 -7.48 20.15 5.48
CA ILE A 210 -7.70 20.01 4.03
C ILE A 210 -9.14 19.62 3.74
N PHE A 211 -9.71 18.72 4.56
CA PHE A 211 -11.09 18.29 4.43
C PHE A 211 -12.06 19.45 4.61
N ASP A 212 -11.92 20.23 5.68
CA ASP A 212 -12.76 21.40 5.97
C ASP A 212 -12.67 22.46 4.85
N LEU A 213 -11.46 22.69 4.30
CA LEU A 213 -11.26 23.59 3.15
C LEU A 213 -11.89 23.04 1.88
N ALA A 214 -11.79 21.74 1.63
CA ALA A 214 -12.43 21.08 0.48
C ALA A 214 -13.95 21.23 0.54
N GLU A 215 -14.55 20.96 1.69
CA GLU A 215 -15.98 21.08 1.92
C GLU A 215 -16.47 22.54 1.75
N ALA A 216 -15.76 23.52 2.31
CA ALA A 216 -16.08 24.93 2.16
C ALA A 216 -16.13 25.39 0.69
N HIS A 217 -15.36 24.72 -0.19
CA HIS A 217 -15.34 25.00 -1.63
C HIS A 217 -16.15 24.00 -2.48
N GLY A 218 -16.96 23.12 -1.85
CA GLY A 218 -17.81 22.14 -2.54
C GLY A 218 -17.03 21.00 -3.22
N CYS A 219 -15.81 20.73 -2.77
CA CYS A 219 -14.95 19.66 -3.25
C CYS A 219 -15.05 18.43 -2.35
N THR A 220 -14.97 17.24 -2.93
CA THR A 220 -14.82 16.00 -2.15
C THR A 220 -13.34 15.68 -1.95
N LEU A 221 -12.95 15.20 -0.77
CA LEU A 221 -11.60 14.72 -0.49
C LEU A 221 -11.51 13.21 -0.61
N SER A 222 -10.45 12.73 -1.25
CA SER A 222 -10.14 11.30 -1.41
C SER A 222 -8.63 11.08 -1.25
N ARG A 223 -8.21 9.82 -1.13
CA ARG A 223 -6.79 9.45 -1.03
C ARG A 223 -6.43 8.33 -1.99
N LEU A 224 -5.16 8.23 -2.34
CA LEU A 224 -4.64 7.07 -3.04
C LEU A 224 -4.32 5.93 -2.06
N PRO A 225 -4.55 4.66 -2.45
CA PRO A 225 -4.15 3.52 -1.64
C PRO A 225 -2.63 3.49 -1.44
N ARG A 226 -2.16 2.93 -0.33
CA ARG A 226 -0.73 2.82 -0.03
C ARG A 226 -0.03 1.95 -1.07
N VAL A 227 1.17 2.35 -1.50
CA VAL A 227 1.99 1.58 -2.45
C VAL A 227 2.30 0.16 -1.94
N THR A 228 2.38 -0.02 -0.62
CA THR A 228 2.55 -1.33 0.04
C THR A 228 1.34 -2.26 -0.14
N GLN A 229 0.15 -1.74 -0.40
CA GLN A 229 -1.04 -2.54 -0.70
C GLN A 229 -1.07 -3.01 -2.17
N LEU A 230 -0.24 -2.42 -3.04
CA LEU A 230 -0.15 -2.75 -4.46
C LEU A 230 0.83 -3.90 -4.77
N GLN A 231 1.54 -4.45 -3.77
CA GLN A 231 2.52 -5.53 -3.96
C GLN A 231 1.91 -6.93 -4.15
N THR A 232 0.62 -7.09 -4.09
CA THR A 232 -0.09 -8.33 -4.44
C THR A 232 -0.38 -8.39 -5.94
N GLY A 233 0.65 -8.48 -6.77
CA GLY A 233 0.77 -9.09 -8.09
C GLY A 233 -0.36 -9.01 -9.14
N LEU A 234 -1.48 -8.39 -8.89
CA LEU A 234 -2.59 -8.16 -9.81
C LEU A 234 -2.56 -6.70 -10.28
N LYS A 235 -2.79 -6.48 -11.56
CA LYS A 235 -2.88 -5.17 -12.23
C LYS A 235 -4.09 -4.37 -11.70
N GLU A 236 -4.11 -4.04 -10.42
CA GLU A 236 -5.17 -3.22 -9.86
C GLU A 236 -4.99 -1.77 -10.33
N LYS A 237 -6.06 -1.21 -10.87
CA LYS A 237 -6.13 0.23 -11.17
C LYS A 237 -6.03 0.97 -9.84
N ILE A 238 -5.17 1.98 -9.78
CA ILE A 238 -5.11 2.88 -8.63
C ILE A 238 -6.36 3.76 -8.68
N GLU A 239 -7.35 3.42 -7.85
CA GLU A 239 -8.57 4.19 -7.72
C GLU A 239 -8.50 5.07 -6.47
N ALA A 240 -8.97 6.31 -6.59
CA ALA A 240 -9.08 7.22 -5.46
C ALA A 240 -10.17 6.72 -4.50
N GLN A 241 -9.80 6.46 -3.25
CA GLN A 241 -10.72 6.02 -2.20
C GLN A 241 -11.21 7.22 -1.40
N PRO A 242 -12.47 7.24 -0.92
CA PRO A 242 -12.92 8.24 0.03
C PRO A 242 -11.99 8.32 1.24
N ILE A 243 -11.86 9.51 1.86
CA ILE A 243 -11.14 9.63 3.12
C ILE A 243 -11.85 8.78 4.16
N ALA A 244 -11.11 7.91 4.79
CA ALA A 244 -11.61 7.12 5.90
C ALA A 244 -11.55 7.94 7.20
N VAL A 245 -12.43 7.64 8.15
CA VAL A 245 -12.45 8.30 9.47
C VAL A 245 -11.10 8.15 10.19
N GLU A 246 -10.41 7.05 9.94
CA GLU A 246 -9.07 6.77 10.42
C GLU A 246 -8.04 7.82 10.02
N ASP A 247 -8.19 8.38 8.82
CA ASP A 247 -7.27 9.39 8.28
C ASP A 247 -7.44 10.75 8.97
N LEU A 248 -8.66 11.05 9.46
CA LEU A 248 -9.00 12.28 10.17
C LEU A 248 -8.53 12.28 11.64
N LEU A 249 -8.37 11.09 12.22
CA LEU A 249 -7.99 10.95 13.63
C LEU A 249 -6.49 11.10 13.89
N GLY A 250 -5.69 11.17 12.85
CA GLY A 250 -4.31 11.64 12.82
C GLY A 250 -3.40 11.18 13.94
N ARG A 251 -3.15 9.87 14.03
CA ARG A 251 -2.19 9.34 14.98
C ARG A 251 -0.81 9.16 14.36
N PRO A 252 0.26 9.67 15.00
CA PRO A 252 1.61 9.30 14.59
C PRO A 252 1.77 7.78 14.73
N GLN A 253 2.27 7.11 13.70
CA GLN A 253 2.50 5.67 13.75
C GLN A 253 3.61 5.37 14.77
N THR A 254 3.31 4.53 15.75
CA THR A 254 4.31 4.02 16.71
C THR A 254 5.36 3.21 15.96
N LYS A 255 6.63 3.40 16.30
CA LYS A 255 7.71 2.58 15.74
C LYS A 255 7.54 1.14 16.22
N LEU A 256 7.32 0.23 15.28
CA LEU A 256 7.11 -1.19 15.55
C LEU A 256 8.44 -1.94 15.53
N ASP A 257 8.68 -2.73 16.55
CA ASP A 257 9.78 -3.70 16.57
C ASP A 257 9.36 -4.99 15.86
N ARG A 258 9.45 -4.98 14.54
CA ARG A 258 9.08 -6.13 13.70
C ARG A 258 10.01 -7.33 13.90
N GLU A 259 11.23 -7.10 14.31
CA GLU A 259 12.19 -8.18 14.60
C GLU A 259 11.78 -8.97 15.84
N ALA A 260 11.45 -8.28 16.95
CA ALA A 260 10.95 -8.92 18.15
C ALA A 260 9.62 -9.69 17.92
N MET A 261 8.70 -9.12 17.12
CA MET A 261 7.47 -9.81 16.72
C MET A 261 7.77 -11.06 15.88
N GLY A 262 8.73 -10.98 14.96
CA GLY A 262 9.20 -12.11 14.16
C GLY A 262 9.76 -13.24 15.03
N VAL A 263 10.60 -12.93 15.99
CA VAL A 263 11.16 -13.90 16.96
C VAL A 263 10.06 -14.58 17.78
N LEU A 264 9.00 -13.84 18.13
CA LEU A 264 7.86 -14.40 18.86
C LEU A 264 7.08 -15.45 18.04
N ILE A 265 6.90 -15.23 16.73
CA ILE A 265 5.90 -15.93 15.89
C ILE A 265 6.54 -16.91 14.90
N ALA A 266 7.71 -16.60 14.32
CA ALA A 266 8.31 -17.42 13.29
C ALA A 266 8.53 -18.88 13.74
N GLY A 267 8.07 -19.82 12.93
CA GLY A 267 8.19 -21.25 13.19
C GLY A 267 7.35 -21.77 14.37
N GLN A 268 6.46 -20.95 14.96
CA GLN A 268 5.60 -21.35 16.07
C GLN A 268 4.25 -21.91 15.58
N ASN A 269 3.67 -22.83 16.36
CA ASN A 269 2.27 -23.22 16.21
C ASN A 269 1.43 -22.21 17.00
N VAL A 270 0.59 -21.46 16.30
CA VAL A 270 -0.21 -20.38 16.90
C VAL A 270 -1.68 -20.74 16.91
N LEU A 271 -2.36 -20.54 18.06
CA LEU A 271 -3.81 -20.63 18.17
C LEU A 271 -4.40 -19.23 18.36
N VAL A 272 -5.40 -18.88 17.57
CA VAL A 272 -6.20 -17.67 17.73
C VAL A 272 -7.63 -18.05 18.02
N THR A 273 -8.15 -17.67 19.18
CA THR A 273 -9.56 -17.84 19.55
C THR A 273 -10.33 -16.55 19.25
N GLY A 274 -11.57 -16.66 18.80
CA GLY A 274 -12.31 -15.51 18.27
C GLY A 274 -11.74 -15.07 16.90
N ALA A 275 -11.24 -16.02 16.12
CA ALA A 275 -10.51 -15.79 14.89
C ALA A 275 -11.36 -15.11 13.78
N GLY A 276 -12.68 -15.30 13.77
CA GLY A 276 -13.63 -14.66 12.87
C GLY A 276 -14.06 -13.25 13.29
N GLY A 277 -13.70 -12.80 14.51
CA GLY A 277 -13.99 -11.45 14.98
C GLY A 277 -13.05 -10.39 14.40
N SER A 278 -13.36 -9.09 14.56
CA SER A 278 -12.57 -7.99 14.00
C SER A 278 -11.10 -8.01 14.43
N ILE A 279 -10.81 -8.23 15.71
CA ILE A 279 -9.43 -8.31 16.23
C ILE A 279 -8.78 -9.66 15.88
N GLY A 280 -9.55 -10.77 16.03
CA GLY A 280 -9.03 -12.10 15.75
C GLY A 280 -8.64 -12.29 14.29
N SER A 281 -9.45 -11.83 13.34
CA SER A 281 -9.15 -11.91 11.91
C SER A 281 -7.93 -11.08 11.53
N GLU A 282 -7.78 -9.90 12.10
CA GLU A 282 -6.59 -9.08 11.86
C GLU A 282 -5.33 -9.67 12.51
N LEU A 283 -5.44 -10.27 13.72
CA LEU A 283 -4.35 -11.04 14.30
C LEU A 283 -3.90 -12.17 13.37
N VAL A 284 -4.83 -12.93 12.82
CA VAL A 284 -4.56 -14.02 11.87
C VAL A 284 -3.82 -13.50 10.64
N ARG A 285 -4.28 -12.40 10.03
CA ARG A 285 -3.62 -11.78 8.86
C ARG A 285 -2.19 -11.39 9.14
N GLN A 286 -1.96 -10.70 10.26
CA GLN A 286 -0.63 -10.21 10.60
C GLN A 286 0.31 -11.33 11.02
N ILE A 287 -0.15 -12.30 11.82
CA ILE A 287 0.61 -13.48 12.22
C ILE A 287 1.07 -14.28 11.00
N ALA A 288 0.20 -14.45 10.00
CA ALA A 288 0.55 -15.15 8.76
C ALA A 288 1.74 -14.51 8.03
N GLY A 289 1.92 -13.20 8.15
CA GLY A 289 3.05 -12.46 7.57
C GLY A 289 4.41 -12.74 8.26
N PHE A 290 4.42 -13.34 9.45
CA PHE A 290 5.64 -13.67 10.20
C PHE A 290 6.06 -15.15 10.09
N ALA A 291 5.56 -15.88 9.09
CA ALA A 291 5.92 -17.27 8.79
C ALA A 291 5.81 -18.23 10.00
N PRO A 292 4.64 -18.36 10.67
CA PRO A 292 4.43 -19.38 11.67
C PRO A 292 4.49 -20.78 11.06
N ALA A 293 4.76 -21.81 11.88
CA ALA A 293 4.72 -23.20 11.41
C ALA A 293 3.29 -23.63 11.08
N SER A 294 2.33 -23.22 11.92
CA SER A 294 0.89 -23.43 11.67
C SER A 294 0.05 -22.38 12.38
N ILE A 295 -1.17 -22.13 11.87
CA ILE A 295 -2.18 -21.31 12.56
C ILE A 295 -3.46 -22.14 12.74
N THR A 296 -3.92 -22.22 14.00
CA THR A 296 -5.22 -22.80 14.33
C THR A 296 -6.21 -21.66 14.60
N LEU A 297 -7.30 -21.63 13.86
CA LEU A 297 -8.38 -20.64 13.94
C LEU A 297 -9.54 -21.25 14.72
N LEU A 298 -9.88 -20.71 15.88
CA LEU A 298 -11.03 -21.16 16.66
C LEU A 298 -12.08 -20.05 16.75
N ASP A 299 -13.29 -20.32 16.32
CA ASP A 299 -14.42 -19.42 16.49
C ASP A 299 -15.73 -20.20 16.67
N SER A 300 -16.70 -19.60 17.34
CA SER A 300 -18.09 -20.11 17.43
C SER A 300 -18.94 -19.63 16.26
N SER A 301 -18.53 -18.61 15.52
CA SER A 301 -19.17 -18.11 14.30
C SER A 301 -18.70 -18.88 13.09
N GLU A 302 -19.52 -19.75 12.52
CA GLU A 302 -19.22 -20.46 11.28
C GLU A 302 -18.87 -19.49 10.13
N PHE A 303 -19.68 -18.46 9.94
CA PHE A 303 -19.49 -17.50 8.87
C PHE A 303 -18.16 -16.74 8.99
N GLY A 304 -17.86 -16.16 10.17
CA GLY A 304 -16.62 -15.44 10.37
C GLY A 304 -15.38 -16.34 10.25
N LEU A 305 -15.47 -17.59 10.71
CA LEU A 305 -14.40 -18.57 10.57
C LEU A 305 -14.15 -18.93 9.11
N TYR A 306 -15.22 -19.16 8.33
CA TYR A 306 -15.15 -19.47 6.91
C TYR A 306 -14.51 -18.32 6.11
N GLU A 307 -14.90 -17.07 6.38
CA GLU A 307 -14.36 -15.92 5.67
C GLU A 307 -12.85 -15.79 5.87
N ILE A 308 -12.39 -15.83 7.12
CA ILE A 308 -10.96 -15.67 7.41
C ILE A 308 -10.11 -16.87 6.94
N ASP A 309 -10.63 -18.09 7.02
CA ASP A 309 -9.91 -19.28 6.51
C ASP A 309 -9.72 -19.20 5.00
N ARG A 310 -10.77 -18.82 4.27
CA ARG A 310 -10.71 -18.65 2.82
C ARG A 310 -9.79 -17.51 2.37
N GLU A 311 -9.83 -16.38 3.08
CA GLU A 311 -8.93 -15.25 2.84
C GLU A 311 -7.46 -15.69 3.02
N LEU A 312 -7.19 -16.40 4.10
CA LEU A 312 -5.84 -16.89 4.41
C LEU A 312 -5.36 -17.93 3.39
N GLU A 313 -6.26 -18.77 2.88
CA GLU A 313 -5.97 -19.73 1.80
C GLU A 313 -5.49 -19.04 0.53
N GLN A 314 -6.15 -17.97 0.16
CA GLN A 314 -5.81 -17.20 -1.04
C GLN A 314 -4.52 -16.41 -0.87
N ALA A 315 -4.33 -15.75 0.29
CA ALA A 315 -3.17 -14.91 0.56
C ALA A 315 -1.89 -15.73 0.84
N ASN A 316 -2.02 -16.85 1.55
CA ASN A 316 -0.91 -17.67 2.03
C ASN A 316 -1.14 -19.17 1.76
N PRO A 317 -1.18 -19.63 0.50
CA PRO A 317 -1.57 -21.00 0.15
C PRO A 317 -0.64 -22.09 0.71
N LYS A 318 0.59 -21.74 1.08
CA LYS A 318 1.58 -22.69 1.65
C LYS A 318 1.52 -22.77 3.17
N LEU A 319 0.78 -21.89 3.84
CA LEU A 319 0.68 -21.88 5.29
C LEU A 319 -0.21 -23.02 5.77
N THR A 320 0.31 -23.85 6.68
CA THR A 320 -0.49 -24.86 7.37
C THR A 320 -1.50 -24.19 8.28
N ARG A 321 -2.79 -24.41 8.05
CA ARG A 321 -3.89 -23.81 8.81
C ARG A 321 -4.96 -24.83 9.16
N TYR A 322 -5.62 -24.60 10.29
CA TYR A 322 -6.69 -25.45 10.82
C TYR A 322 -7.85 -24.56 11.23
N ALA A 323 -8.97 -24.60 10.51
CA ALA A 323 -10.21 -23.95 10.90
C ALA A 323 -11.03 -24.88 11.81
N VAL A 324 -11.25 -24.46 13.05
CA VAL A 324 -11.95 -25.25 14.06
C VAL A 324 -13.17 -24.49 14.55
N LEU A 325 -14.37 -25.01 14.22
CA LEU A 325 -15.61 -24.50 14.76
C LEU A 325 -15.76 -24.99 16.20
N GLY A 326 -15.86 -24.06 17.15
CA GLY A 326 -15.97 -24.41 18.57
C GLY A 326 -16.13 -23.20 19.49
N ASP A 327 -16.62 -23.44 20.69
CA ASP A 327 -16.90 -22.42 21.70
C ASP A 327 -15.90 -22.51 22.84
N VAL A 328 -15.35 -21.37 23.29
CA VAL A 328 -14.42 -21.29 24.42
C VAL A 328 -15.07 -21.70 25.76
N ARG A 329 -16.39 -21.75 25.83
CA ARG A 329 -17.15 -22.24 26.96
C ARG A 329 -17.03 -23.76 27.12
N ASP A 330 -16.76 -24.49 26.03
CA ASP A 330 -16.59 -25.95 26.06
C ASP A 330 -15.16 -26.31 26.49
N ARG A 331 -14.99 -26.56 27.76
CA ARG A 331 -13.71 -26.95 28.37
C ARG A 331 -13.13 -28.21 27.71
N THR A 332 -13.94 -29.24 27.50
CA THR A 332 -13.47 -30.53 26.95
C THR A 332 -12.92 -30.37 25.57
N ARG A 333 -13.65 -29.65 24.71
CA ARG A 333 -13.26 -29.36 23.35
C ARG A 333 -11.95 -28.57 23.29
N LEU A 334 -11.80 -27.55 24.16
CA LEU A 334 -10.57 -26.73 24.20
C LEU A 334 -9.35 -27.56 24.63
N TYR A 335 -9.46 -28.41 25.67
CA TYR A 335 -8.37 -29.27 26.06
C TYR A 335 -7.93 -30.23 24.96
N GLN A 336 -8.89 -30.86 24.25
CA GLN A 336 -8.61 -31.71 23.11
C GLN A 336 -7.91 -30.93 21.98
N LEU A 337 -8.38 -29.71 21.68
CA LEU A 337 -7.81 -28.86 20.64
C LEU A 337 -6.37 -28.47 20.96
N VAL A 338 -6.12 -27.94 22.16
CA VAL A 338 -4.76 -27.56 22.59
C VAL A 338 -3.84 -28.76 22.61
N LYS A 339 -4.32 -29.93 23.03
CA LYS A 339 -3.55 -31.16 23.00
C LYS A 339 -3.19 -31.62 21.58
N SER A 340 -4.14 -31.56 20.63
CA SER A 340 -3.95 -32.08 19.27
C SER A 340 -3.11 -31.15 18.39
N HIS A 341 -3.26 -29.84 18.51
CA HIS A 341 -2.53 -28.86 17.71
C HIS A 341 -1.25 -28.35 18.37
N ALA A 342 -1.05 -28.65 19.67
CA ALA A 342 0.13 -28.32 20.45
C ALA A 342 0.65 -26.88 20.20
N PRO A 343 -0.21 -25.82 20.35
CA PRO A 343 0.22 -24.46 20.12
C PRO A 343 1.29 -24.07 21.16
N SER A 344 2.31 -23.36 20.72
CA SER A 344 3.29 -22.71 21.61
C SER A 344 2.87 -21.29 21.98
N LEU A 345 2.02 -20.66 21.15
CA LEU A 345 1.52 -19.30 21.34
C LEU A 345 0.00 -19.27 21.14
N VAL A 346 -0.71 -18.65 22.07
CA VAL A 346 -2.18 -18.52 22.03
C VAL A 346 -2.58 -17.06 22.16
N PHE A 347 -3.34 -16.55 21.18
CA PHE A 347 -4.02 -15.26 21.26
C PHE A 347 -5.50 -15.47 21.55
N HIS A 348 -5.94 -14.99 22.70
CA HIS A 348 -7.34 -15.14 23.13
C HIS A 348 -8.11 -13.84 22.91
N ALA A 349 -8.77 -13.77 21.73
CA ALA A 349 -9.61 -12.62 21.34
C ALA A 349 -11.12 -12.92 21.40
N ALA A 350 -11.54 -14.16 21.74
CA ALA A 350 -12.95 -14.52 21.91
C ALA A 350 -13.54 -13.81 23.13
N ALA A 351 -14.56 -12.98 22.92
CA ALA A 351 -15.27 -12.26 23.98
C ALA A 351 -16.58 -11.65 23.50
N LEU A 352 -17.54 -11.47 24.39
CA LEU A 352 -18.68 -10.58 24.20
C LEU A 352 -18.27 -9.16 24.61
N LYS A 353 -18.48 -8.17 23.73
CA LYS A 353 -17.96 -6.80 23.89
C LYS A 353 -19.03 -5.69 23.94
N HIS A 354 -20.26 -5.98 23.49
CA HIS A 354 -21.32 -4.97 23.43
C HIS A 354 -21.97 -4.78 24.81
N VAL A 355 -21.68 -3.64 25.45
CA VAL A 355 -22.16 -3.32 26.79
C VAL A 355 -23.68 -3.51 26.93
N PRO A 356 -24.55 -2.92 26.07
CA PRO A 356 -26.01 -3.08 26.23
C PRO A 356 -26.47 -4.54 26.16
N MET A 357 -25.83 -5.34 25.29
CA MET A 357 -26.22 -6.77 25.14
C MET A 357 -25.79 -7.59 26.36
N VAL A 358 -24.61 -7.32 26.92
CA VAL A 358 -24.12 -8.02 28.12
C VAL A 358 -24.87 -7.59 29.36
N GLU A 359 -25.28 -6.32 29.47
CA GLU A 359 -26.15 -5.84 30.54
C GLU A 359 -27.51 -6.58 30.55
N GLN A 360 -28.08 -6.83 29.39
CA GLN A 360 -29.34 -7.59 29.23
C GLN A 360 -29.14 -9.09 29.40
N ASN A 361 -27.93 -9.61 29.17
CA ASN A 361 -27.60 -11.03 29.20
C ASN A 361 -26.33 -11.29 30.05
N PRO A 362 -26.33 -10.97 31.33
CA PRO A 362 -25.11 -11.00 32.15
C PRO A 362 -24.49 -12.41 32.31
N LEU A 363 -25.32 -13.44 32.30
CA LEU A 363 -24.85 -14.82 32.36
C LEU A 363 -24.00 -15.21 31.14
N GLU A 364 -24.42 -14.78 29.92
CA GLU A 364 -23.66 -15.04 28.71
C GLU A 364 -22.30 -14.32 28.74
N GLY A 365 -22.27 -13.09 29.29
CA GLY A 365 -21.04 -12.35 29.52
C GLY A 365 -20.09 -13.09 30.48
N ILE A 366 -20.60 -13.62 31.58
CA ILE A 366 -19.81 -14.40 32.54
C ILE A 366 -19.33 -15.70 31.89
N LEU A 367 -20.22 -16.45 31.23
CA LEU A 367 -19.86 -17.73 30.62
C LEU A 367 -18.78 -17.57 29.54
N THR A 368 -18.87 -16.53 28.72
CA THR A 368 -17.92 -16.33 27.61
C THR A 368 -16.64 -15.65 28.12
N ASN A 369 -16.75 -14.47 28.77
CA ASN A 369 -15.60 -13.66 29.11
C ASN A 369 -14.84 -14.17 30.33
N VAL A 370 -15.52 -14.75 31.33
CA VAL A 370 -14.86 -15.27 32.54
C VAL A 370 -14.55 -16.74 32.41
N ILE A 371 -15.60 -17.58 32.24
CA ILE A 371 -15.42 -19.04 32.20
C ILE A 371 -14.68 -19.46 30.92
N GLY A 372 -15.01 -18.88 29.79
CA GLY A 372 -14.30 -19.12 28.53
C GLY A 372 -12.81 -18.76 28.61
N SER A 373 -12.47 -17.58 29.15
CA SER A 373 -11.07 -17.19 29.37
C SER A 373 -10.34 -18.09 30.32
N ARG A 374 -11.01 -18.49 31.43
CA ARG A 374 -10.46 -19.50 32.37
C ARG A 374 -10.17 -20.83 31.68
N ASN A 375 -11.12 -21.33 30.88
CA ASN A 375 -10.95 -22.61 30.20
C ASN A 375 -9.76 -22.59 29.23
N VAL A 376 -9.57 -21.49 28.49
CA VAL A 376 -8.42 -21.29 27.58
C VAL A 376 -7.12 -21.24 28.39
N ALA A 377 -7.09 -20.46 29.47
CA ALA A 377 -5.90 -20.32 30.30
C ALA A 377 -5.51 -21.64 30.99
N ASP A 378 -6.48 -22.38 31.54
CA ASP A 378 -6.26 -23.70 32.18
C ASP A 378 -5.75 -24.71 31.15
N ALA A 379 -6.30 -24.72 29.91
CA ALA A 379 -5.82 -25.59 28.86
C ALA A 379 -4.38 -25.26 28.45
N CYS A 380 -4.03 -23.96 28.35
CA CYS A 380 -2.66 -23.52 28.07
C CYS A 380 -1.69 -24.00 29.17
N LEU A 381 -2.07 -23.83 30.44
CA LEU A 381 -1.24 -24.27 31.56
C LEU A 381 -1.06 -25.79 31.56
N ALA A 382 -2.16 -26.57 31.42
CA ALA A 382 -2.14 -28.02 31.43
C ALA A 382 -1.28 -28.63 30.29
N HIS A 383 -1.22 -27.97 29.14
CA HIS A 383 -0.46 -28.43 27.98
C HIS A 383 0.85 -27.69 27.77
N LYS A 384 1.30 -26.90 28.75
CA LYS A 384 2.59 -26.19 28.77
C LYS A 384 2.78 -25.27 27.53
N VAL A 385 1.73 -24.56 27.12
CA VAL A 385 1.82 -23.51 26.13
C VAL A 385 2.82 -22.46 26.60
N GLN A 386 3.73 -22.01 25.75
CA GLN A 386 4.78 -21.08 26.18
C GLN A 386 4.19 -19.71 26.57
N THR A 387 3.29 -19.19 25.75
CA THR A 387 2.70 -17.86 25.98
C THR A 387 1.23 -17.84 25.60
N MET A 388 0.38 -17.30 26.50
CA MET A 388 -1.00 -16.94 26.22
C MET A 388 -1.17 -15.42 26.33
N VAL A 389 -1.71 -14.80 25.30
CA VAL A 389 -2.02 -13.37 25.24
C VAL A 389 -3.51 -13.17 25.39
N LEU A 390 -3.94 -12.52 26.47
CA LEU A 390 -5.34 -12.15 26.71
C LEU A 390 -5.61 -10.76 26.14
N ILE A 391 -6.53 -10.68 25.20
CA ILE A 391 -7.03 -9.41 24.64
C ILE A 391 -8.07 -8.83 25.60
N SER A 392 -7.79 -7.63 26.13
CA SER A 392 -8.66 -6.92 27.07
C SER A 392 -9.01 -5.50 26.56
N THR A 393 -9.62 -4.68 27.40
CA THR A 393 -10.20 -3.40 27.01
C THR A 393 -9.96 -2.34 28.11
N ASP A 394 -9.99 -1.05 27.72
CA ASP A 394 -10.05 0.12 28.59
C ASP A 394 -11.22 0.05 29.59
N LYS A 395 -12.34 -0.58 29.20
CA LYS A 395 -13.56 -0.72 30.00
C LYS A 395 -13.41 -1.66 31.19
N ALA A 396 -12.30 -2.40 31.28
CA ALA A 396 -11.93 -3.20 32.45
C ALA A 396 -11.28 -2.36 33.58
N VAL A 397 -11.01 -1.08 33.34
CA VAL A 397 -10.51 -0.13 34.35
C VAL A 397 -11.68 0.40 35.15
N ASN A 398 -11.71 0.16 36.47
CA ASN A 398 -12.81 0.58 37.37
C ASN A 398 -14.19 0.35 36.74
N PRO A 399 -14.56 -0.89 36.38
CA PRO A 399 -15.63 -1.18 35.44
C PRO A 399 -17.00 -0.73 35.97
N PRO A 400 -17.68 0.21 35.30
CA PRO A 400 -19.01 0.68 35.70
C PRO A 400 -20.14 -0.22 35.16
N ASN A 401 -19.80 -1.26 34.40
CA ASN A 401 -20.74 -2.15 33.72
C ASN A 401 -20.30 -3.62 33.81
N ILE A 402 -21.26 -4.53 33.59
CA ILE A 402 -21.03 -5.97 33.67
C ILE A 402 -20.01 -6.46 32.67
N MET A 403 -20.06 -5.98 31.43
CA MET A 403 -19.10 -6.36 30.40
C MET A 403 -17.65 -6.04 30.83
N GLY A 404 -17.40 -4.82 31.30
CA GLY A 404 -16.09 -4.44 31.87
C GLY A 404 -15.68 -5.27 33.06
N ALA A 405 -16.62 -5.55 34.00
CA ALA A 405 -16.38 -6.40 35.15
C ALA A 405 -15.98 -7.81 34.73
N THR A 406 -16.66 -8.43 33.75
CA THR A 406 -16.30 -9.77 33.27
C THR A 406 -14.89 -9.81 32.67
N LYS A 407 -14.48 -8.78 31.95
CA LYS A 407 -13.11 -8.66 31.40
C LYS A 407 -12.10 -8.48 32.52
N ARG A 408 -12.41 -7.68 33.54
CA ARG A 408 -11.54 -7.51 34.71
C ARG A 408 -11.33 -8.82 35.49
N PHE A 409 -12.37 -9.65 35.63
CA PHE A 409 -12.24 -10.98 36.20
C PHE A 409 -11.28 -11.87 35.41
N ALA A 410 -11.42 -11.89 34.07
CA ALA A 410 -10.52 -12.64 33.21
C ALA A 410 -9.06 -12.17 33.33
N GLU A 411 -8.83 -10.86 33.41
CA GLU A 411 -7.50 -10.29 33.67
C GLU A 411 -6.92 -10.76 34.98
N SER A 412 -7.70 -10.65 36.07
CA SER A 412 -7.25 -11.04 37.41
C SER A 412 -6.91 -12.53 37.48
N TYR A 413 -7.67 -13.37 36.77
CA TYR A 413 -7.40 -14.80 36.69
C TYR A 413 -6.07 -15.07 35.96
N CYS A 414 -5.86 -14.46 34.80
CA CYS A 414 -4.61 -14.60 34.04
C CYS A 414 -3.40 -14.04 34.79
N GLN A 415 -3.55 -12.90 35.50
CA GLN A 415 -2.50 -12.36 36.35
C GLN A 415 -2.09 -13.34 37.49
N ALA A 416 -3.08 -13.95 38.16
CA ALA A 416 -2.83 -14.91 39.20
C ALA A 416 -2.10 -16.17 38.67
N LEU A 417 -2.49 -16.64 37.49
CA LEU A 417 -1.82 -17.76 36.84
C LEU A 417 -0.39 -17.41 36.40
N ASP A 418 -0.15 -16.21 35.88
CA ASP A 418 1.18 -15.75 35.50
C ASP A 418 2.15 -15.71 36.66
N ILE A 419 1.70 -15.14 37.81
CA ILE A 419 2.47 -15.08 39.05
C ILE A 419 2.77 -16.50 39.59
N LYS A 420 1.79 -17.41 39.50
CA LYS A 420 1.96 -18.80 39.93
C LYS A 420 2.91 -19.56 39.02
N ALA A 421 2.70 -19.46 37.71
CA ALA A 421 3.45 -20.20 36.71
C ALA A 421 4.93 -19.77 36.60
N GLN A 422 5.25 -18.52 36.93
CA GLN A 422 6.63 -18.05 36.97
C GLN A 422 7.53 -18.88 37.88
N LYS A 423 6.99 -19.29 39.03
CA LYS A 423 7.72 -20.11 40.01
C LYS A 423 8.09 -21.51 39.51
N GLU A 424 7.37 -21.97 38.48
CA GLU A 424 7.47 -23.32 37.90
C GLU A 424 8.04 -23.31 36.46
N ASN A 425 8.56 -22.19 35.99
CA ASN A 425 8.93 -22.00 34.56
C ASN A 425 7.80 -22.42 33.59
N GLY A 426 6.56 -22.08 33.96
CA GLY A 426 5.36 -22.46 33.24
C GLY A 426 4.95 -21.47 32.12
N THR A 427 3.67 -21.53 31.79
CA THR A 427 3.06 -20.65 30.76
C THR A 427 3.11 -19.17 31.17
N ARG A 428 3.58 -18.27 30.27
CA ARG A 428 3.46 -16.81 30.42
C ARG A 428 2.06 -16.36 30.04
N PHE A 429 1.43 -15.53 30.85
CA PHE A 429 0.13 -14.93 30.57
C PHE A 429 0.28 -13.41 30.41
N VAL A 430 0.25 -12.93 29.17
CA VAL A 430 0.38 -11.51 28.84
C VAL A 430 -1.03 -10.93 28.65
N THR A 431 -1.39 -9.91 29.42
CA THR A 431 -2.66 -9.20 29.26
C THR A 431 -2.42 -7.85 28.59
N VAL A 432 -3.21 -7.56 27.55
CA VAL A 432 -3.11 -6.31 26.78
C VAL A 432 -4.46 -5.59 26.76
N ARG A 433 -4.47 -4.32 27.19
CA ARG A 433 -5.63 -3.41 27.15
C ARG A 433 -5.48 -2.39 26.06
N PHE A 434 -6.57 -2.13 25.33
CA PHE A 434 -6.68 -1.02 24.39
C PHE A 434 -8.10 -0.45 24.33
N GLY A 435 -8.25 0.71 23.66
CA GLY A 435 -9.51 1.44 23.54
C GLY A 435 -10.44 0.92 22.45
N ASN A 436 -11.25 1.82 21.91
CA ASN A 436 -12.17 1.47 20.83
C ASN A 436 -11.39 1.32 19.51
N VAL A 437 -11.84 0.35 18.71
CA VAL A 437 -11.25 0.07 17.42
C VAL A 437 -12.21 0.52 16.33
N LEU A 438 -11.72 1.37 15.42
CA LEU A 438 -12.46 1.89 14.28
C LEU A 438 -12.85 0.77 13.31
N GLY A 439 -14.01 0.92 12.69
CA GLY A 439 -14.49 -0.05 11.70
C GLY A 439 -14.84 -1.43 12.27
N SER A 440 -14.69 -1.67 13.59
CA SER A 440 -15.07 -2.95 14.19
C SER A 440 -16.58 -3.15 14.16
N THR A 441 -17.03 -4.39 13.95
CA THR A 441 -18.46 -4.76 13.88
C THR A 441 -19.25 -4.19 15.05
N GLY A 442 -20.32 -3.44 14.77
CA GLY A 442 -21.19 -2.80 15.75
C GLY A 442 -20.58 -1.62 16.51
N SER A 443 -19.49 -1.01 16.00
CA SER A 443 -18.92 0.23 16.53
C SER A 443 -19.69 1.47 16.05
N VAL A 444 -19.39 2.64 16.65
CA VAL A 444 -20.12 3.90 16.40
C VAL A 444 -20.01 4.38 14.95
N VAL A 445 -18.86 4.22 14.30
CA VAL A 445 -18.64 4.68 12.93
C VAL A 445 -19.51 3.94 11.90
N PRO A 446 -19.55 2.60 11.85
CA PRO A 446 -20.52 1.87 11.01
C PRO A 446 -21.99 2.20 11.32
N LEU A 447 -22.32 2.48 12.59
CA LEU A 447 -23.65 2.91 12.95
C LEU A 447 -23.99 4.26 12.31
N PHE A 448 -23.11 5.26 12.43
CA PHE A 448 -23.30 6.57 11.83
C PHE A 448 -23.38 6.47 10.29
N GLN A 449 -22.52 5.70 9.65
CA GLN A 449 -22.60 5.47 8.20
C GLN A 449 -23.94 4.87 7.77
N LYS A 450 -24.47 3.89 8.53
CA LYS A 450 -25.79 3.31 8.28
C LYS A 450 -26.91 4.33 8.48
N GLN A 451 -26.85 5.14 9.52
CA GLN A 451 -27.83 6.21 9.78
C GLN A 451 -27.79 7.27 8.67
N LEU A 452 -26.60 7.70 8.22
CA LEU A 452 -26.45 8.62 7.10
C LEU A 452 -27.03 8.04 5.80
N ALA A 453 -26.72 6.78 5.49
CA ALA A 453 -27.28 6.11 4.32
C ALA A 453 -28.81 6.00 4.35
N SER A 454 -29.41 6.04 5.55
CA SER A 454 -30.87 6.04 5.77
C SER A 454 -31.48 7.43 5.84
N GLY A 455 -30.70 8.52 5.64
CA GLY A 455 -31.16 9.91 5.69
C GLY A 455 -31.11 10.55 7.07
N GLY A 456 -30.41 9.95 8.04
CA GLY A 456 -30.25 10.45 9.41
C GLY A 456 -31.50 10.30 10.30
N PRO A 457 -31.55 10.94 11.47
CA PRO A 457 -30.46 11.68 12.13
C PRO A 457 -29.39 10.76 12.72
N LEU A 458 -28.19 11.32 13.01
CA LEU A 458 -27.15 10.63 13.79
C LEU A 458 -27.52 10.66 15.28
N THR A 459 -27.35 9.50 15.96
CA THR A 459 -27.68 9.39 17.37
C THR A 459 -26.42 9.34 18.22
N VAL A 460 -26.23 10.36 19.06
CA VAL A 460 -25.15 10.44 20.05
C VAL A 460 -25.74 10.31 21.45
N THR A 461 -25.19 9.39 22.23
CA THR A 461 -25.72 9.08 23.57
C THR A 461 -25.62 10.26 24.54
N HIS A 462 -24.50 10.99 24.51
CA HIS A 462 -24.26 12.17 25.34
C HIS A 462 -23.21 13.06 24.69
N PRO A 463 -23.34 14.41 24.68
CA PRO A 463 -22.39 15.30 24.02
C PRO A 463 -20.95 15.22 24.52
N GLU A 464 -20.78 14.98 25.83
CA GLU A 464 -19.47 14.96 26.48
C GLU A 464 -18.78 13.57 26.44
N VAL A 465 -19.40 12.57 25.80
CA VAL A 465 -18.76 11.22 25.71
C VAL A 465 -17.52 11.28 24.87
N THR A 466 -16.39 10.94 25.46
CA THR A 466 -15.11 10.76 24.80
C THR A 466 -14.75 9.28 24.69
N ARG A 467 -13.99 8.92 23.66
CA ARG A 467 -13.42 7.58 23.47
C ARG A 467 -12.03 7.68 22.86
N TYR A 468 -11.16 6.75 23.26
CA TYR A 468 -9.91 6.52 22.57
C TYR A 468 -10.19 5.66 21.35
N PHE A 469 -9.65 6.06 20.20
CA PHE A 469 -9.77 5.30 18.96
C PHE A 469 -8.41 4.90 18.41
N MET A 470 -8.37 3.73 17.81
CA MET A 470 -7.25 3.23 17.02
C MET A 470 -7.77 2.40 15.84
N THR A 471 -6.97 2.21 14.81
CA THR A 471 -7.34 1.30 13.73
C THR A 471 -7.21 -0.16 14.18
N THR A 472 -7.96 -1.07 13.57
CA THR A 472 -7.87 -2.52 13.87
C THR A 472 -6.43 -3.00 13.64
N ARG A 473 -5.80 -2.54 12.57
CA ARG A 473 -4.43 -2.87 12.23
C ARG A 473 -3.43 -2.41 13.28
N GLU A 474 -3.50 -1.14 13.67
CA GLU A 474 -2.63 -0.56 14.70
C GLU A 474 -2.79 -1.27 16.05
N ALA A 475 -4.04 -1.52 16.47
CA ALA A 475 -4.32 -2.24 17.71
C ALA A 475 -3.62 -3.61 17.73
N VAL A 476 -3.69 -4.35 16.64
CA VAL A 476 -3.09 -5.67 16.51
C VAL A 476 -1.55 -5.59 16.44
N GLU A 477 -0.99 -4.64 15.69
CA GLU A 477 0.46 -4.40 15.63
C GLU A 477 1.02 -4.13 17.05
N LEU A 478 0.34 -3.29 17.83
CA LEU A 478 0.74 -2.98 19.20
C LEU A 478 0.52 -4.18 20.17
N VAL A 479 -0.52 -4.99 19.96
CA VAL A 479 -0.72 -6.24 20.70
C VAL A 479 0.42 -7.21 20.47
N LEU A 480 0.83 -7.41 19.23
CA LEU A 480 1.96 -8.29 18.88
C LEU A 480 3.26 -7.79 19.50
N GLN A 481 3.51 -6.48 19.45
CA GLN A 481 4.68 -5.86 20.08
C GLN A 481 4.68 -6.01 21.61
N ALA A 482 3.55 -5.72 22.27
CA ALA A 482 3.41 -5.89 23.71
C ALA A 482 3.56 -7.36 24.13
N SER A 483 3.11 -8.29 23.28
CA SER A 483 3.27 -9.73 23.49
C SER A 483 4.74 -10.17 23.44
N ALA A 484 5.51 -9.62 22.49
CA ALA A 484 6.94 -9.89 22.36
C ALA A 484 7.72 -9.34 23.56
N ALA A 485 7.42 -8.09 23.98
CA ALA A 485 8.04 -7.47 25.15
C ALA A 485 7.68 -8.20 26.44
N GLY A 486 6.41 -8.55 26.66
CA GLY A 486 5.93 -9.24 27.86
C GLY A 486 6.46 -10.67 28.01
N ARG A 487 6.82 -11.33 26.91
CA ARG A 487 7.49 -12.63 26.94
C ARG A 487 8.95 -12.53 27.41
N SER A 488 9.64 -11.49 26.96
CA SER A 488 11.10 -11.33 27.16
C SER A 488 11.47 -10.80 28.55
N ASN A 489 10.56 -10.12 29.25
CA ASN A 489 10.86 -9.43 30.49
C ASN A 489 10.25 -10.14 31.70
N ASN A 490 11.09 -10.77 32.52
CA ASN A 490 10.68 -11.43 33.76
C ASN A 490 10.23 -10.46 34.86
N GLU A 491 10.52 -9.16 34.76
CA GLU A 491 10.07 -8.16 35.74
C GLU A 491 8.59 -7.76 35.52
N ASP A 492 7.99 -8.10 34.35
CA ASP A 492 6.62 -7.78 34.03
C ASP A 492 5.59 -8.86 34.37
N VAL A 493 5.96 -9.78 35.24
CA VAL A 493 5.05 -10.85 35.68
C VAL A 493 3.85 -10.30 36.41
N GLY A 494 2.67 -10.74 36.00
CA GLY A 494 1.39 -10.30 36.58
C GLY A 494 1.01 -8.86 36.18
N ARG A 495 1.74 -8.18 35.29
CA ARG A 495 1.40 -6.84 34.82
C ARG A 495 0.39 -6.89 33.68
N ILE A 496 -0.34 -5.78 33.54
CA ILE A 496 -1.24 -5.53 32.40
C ILE A 496 -0.60 -4.47 31.51
N ASN A 497 -0.40 -4.81 30.26
CA ASN A 497 0.12 -3.88 29.26
C ASN A 497 -1.03 -3.01 28.77
N VAL A 498 -0.91 -1.70 28.91
CA VAL A 498 -1.86 -0.73 28.36
C VAL A 498 -1.23 -0.11 27.13
N LEU A 499 -1.89 -0.26 25.98
CA LEU A 499 -1.41 0.32 24.76
C LEU A 499 -1.58 1.85 24.79
N GLU A 500 -0.66 2.56 24.18
CA GLU A 500 -0.78 3.99 23.98
C GLU A 500 -1.97 4.28 23.05
N MET A 501 -2.97 5.00 23.56
CA MET A 501 -4.25 5.21 22.86
C MET A 501 -4.38 6.60 22.24
N GLY A 502 -3.36 7.48 22.40
CA GLY A 502 -3.38 8.88 21.96
C GLY A 502 -4.41 9.73 22.73
N GLU A 503 -4.90 10.78 22.09
CA GLU A 503 -5.87 11.69 22.69
C GLU A 503 -7.30 11.14 22.58
N PRO A 504 -8.16 11.37 23.60
CA PRO A 504 -9.56 10.98 23.53
C PRO A 504 -10.35 11.89 22.57
N VAL A 505 -11.19 11.30 21.74
CA VAL A 505 -12.04 12.00 20.76
C VAL A 505 -13.47 12.08 21.28
N ARG A 506 -14.10 13.26 21.20
CA ARG A 506 -15.52 13.44 21.51
C ARG A 506 -16.37 12.80 20.43
N ILE A 507 -17.32 11.94 20.84
CA ILE A 507 -18.21 11.25 19.89
C ILE A 507 -19.10 12.25 19.13
N PHE A 508 -19.45 13.35 19.75
CA PHE A 508 -20.23 14.43 19.11
C PHE A 508 -19.46 15.09 17.97
N GLU A 509 -18.16 15.31 18.13
CA GLU A 509 -17.29 15.88 17.08
C GLU A 509 -16.99 14.89 15.96
N LEU A 510 -17.10 13.59 16.26
CA LEU A 510 -16.94 12.51 15.26
C LEU A 510 -18.20 12.35 14.40
N ALA A 511 -19.39 12.67 14.94
CA ALA A 511 -20.69 12.57 14.27
C ALA A 511 -20.91 13.69 13.26
#